data_d871595f0dc57e7e463190907509dafe
#
_entry.id   d871595f0dc57e7e463190907509dafe
#
_cell.length_a   1.000
_cell.length_b   1.000
_cell.length_c   1.000
_cell.angle_alpha   90.00
_cell.angle_beta   90.00
_cell.angle_gamma   90.00
#
_symmetry.space_group_name_H-M   'P 1'
#
loop_
_entity.id
_entity.type
_entity.pdbx_description
1 polymer ?
#
loop_
_entity_poly.entity_id
_entity_poly.type
_entity_poly.pdbx_seq_one_letter_code
_entity_poly.pdbx_strand_id
1 'polypeptide(L)'
;CLRLVYRVAGAGTKEFSALTAGDTIDALGPLGNGFPLLEGKKAFLIGGGIGIPPMLQLAKALNEINGSEMVQSVIGYRDSHMFLKEEFEAYGLVTVATEDGSVGTKGNVLDAIRENDLKADVIYACGPTPMLRALKAYSQEKGILCYLSLEEKMACGIGACLGCTCETKGGEGKSRIGLFMRSLLGDSMNTTSIQKVESNRFSRA
;
A
#
# COMPACT_ATOMS: atom_id res chain seq x y z
N CYS A 1 20.13 7.63 -1.44
CA CYS A 1 20.25 6.34 -0.76
C CYS A 1 18.98 5.53 -0.98
N LEU A 2 19.11 4.25 -1.35
CA LEU A 2 18.00 3.31 -1.49
C LEU A 2 17.84 2.53 -0.19
N ARG A 3 16.60 2.47 0.33
CA ARG A 3 16.23 1.62 1.46
C ARG A 3 15.29 0.52 1.00
N LEU A 4 15.67 -0.74 1.21
CA LEU A 4 14.86 -1.90 0.92
C LEU A 4 14.31 -2.48 2.23
N VAL A 5 13.01 -2.68 2.30
CA VAL A 5 12.35 -3.39 3.41
C VAL A 5 11.74 -4.66 2.84
N TYR A 6 12.13 -5.80 3.37
CA TYR A 6 11.70 -7.11 2.87
C TYR A 6 11.45 -8.08 4.03
N ARG A 7 10.64 -9.09 3.78
CA ARG A 7 10.44 -10.22 4.67
C ARG A 7 11.23 -11.42 4.17
N VAL A 8 11.96 -12.07 5.03
CA VAL A 8 12.63 -13.34 4.71
C VAL A 8 11.56 -14.42 4.56
N ALA A 9 11.32 -14.85 3.33
CA ALA A 9 10.27 -15.81 2.99
C ALA A 9 10.71 -16.92 2.02
N GLY A 10 11.83 -16.77 1.33
CA GLY A 10 12.36 -17.72 0.37
C GLY A 10 13.86 -17.63 0.22
N ALA A 11 14.44 -18.42 -0.70
CA ALA A 11 15.89 -18.51 -0.89
C ALA A 11 16.54 -17.14 -1.14
N GLY A 12 16.05 -16.35 -2.10
CA GLY A 12 16.64 -15.04 -2.43
C GLY A 12 16.58 -14.04 -1.28
N THR A 13 15.47 -13.95 -0.53
CA THR A 13 15.40 -13.07 0.64
C THR A 13 16.23 -13.58 1.82
N LYS A 14 16.50 -14.89 1.89
CA LYS A 14 17.45 -15.46 2.85
C LYS A 14 18.89 -15.08 2.49
N GLU A 15 19.25 -15.11 1.22
CA GLU A 15 20.54 -14.62 0.75
C GLU A 15 20.71 -13.12 1.06
N PHE A 16 19.70 -12.30 0.79
CA PHE A 16 19.72 -10.87 1.18
C PHE A 16 19.94 -10.66 2.67
N SER A 17 19.38 -11.51 3.53
CA SER A 17 19.57 -11.40 4.98
C SER A 17 20.97 -11.74 5.46
N ALA A 18 21.77 -12.37 4.63
CA ALA A 18 23.18 -12.68 4.92
C ALA A 18 24.16 -11.60 4.43
N LEU A 19 23.69 -10.62 3.66
CA LEU A 19 24.53 -9.52 3.17
C LEU A 19 25.00 -8.62 4.29
N THR A 20 26.23 -8.13 4.14
CA THR A 20 26.89 -7.25 5.12
C THR A 20 27.39 -5.98 4.43
N ALA A 21 27.83 -5.01 5.23
CA ALA A 21 28.39 -3.78 4.69
C ALA A 21 29.62 -4.06 3.80
N GLY A 22 29.58 -3.58 2.56
CA GLY A 22 30.59 -3.82 1.53
C GLY A 22 30.15 -4.82 0.45
N ASP A 23 29.12 -5.60 0.70
CA ASP A 23 28.52 -6.45 -0.33
C ASP A 23 27.77 -5.61 -1.38
N THR A 24 27.67 -6.14 -2.59
CA THR A 24 27.00 -5.49 -3.72
C THR A 24 25.79 -6.28 -4.19
N ILE A 25 24.76 -5.58 -4.62
CA ILE A 25 23.60 -6.15 -5.28
C ILE A 25 23.34 -5.44 -6.60
N ASP A 26 22.97 -6.19 -7.62
CA ASP A 26 22.50 -5.63 -8.88
C ASP A 26 21.02 -5.26 -8.76
N ALA A 27 20.67 -4.04 -9.19
CA ALA A 27 19.31 -3.55 -9.15
C ALA A 27 18.91 -2.94 -10.49
N LEU A 28 17.76 -3.36 -11.01
CA LEU A 28 17.15 -2.78 -12.20
C LEU A 28 15.99 -1.88 -11.77
N GLY A 29 16.08 -0.60 -12.07
CA GLY A 29 15.04 0.39 -11.72
C GLY A 29 15.39 1.83 -12.15
N PRO A 30 14.49 2.80 -11.89
CA PRO A 30 13.13 2.64 -11.33
C PRO A 30 12.17 2.03 -12.36
N LEU A 31 11.27 1.16 -11.91
CA LEU A 31 10.27 0.49 -12.74
C LEU A 31 8.86 0.65 -12.13
N GLY A 32 7.82 0.62 -12.97
CA GLY A 32 6.42 0.64 -12.55
C GLY A 32 5.81 2.03 -12.40
N ASN A 33 4.61 2.07 -11.82
CA ASN A 33 3.82 3.28 -11.59
C ASN A 33 3.45 3.42 -10.12
N GLY A 34 3.55 4.64 -9.60
CA GLY A 34 3.15 4.98 -8.24
C GLY A 34 1.65 5.27 -8.09
N PHE A 35 1.21 5.48 -6.85
CA PHE A 35 -0.12 6.04 -6.57
C PHE A 35 -0.20 7.48 -7.11
N PRO A 36 -1.35 7.90 -7.69
CA PRO A 36 -1.55 9.28 -8.07
C PRO A 36 -1.60 10.16 -6.81
N LEU A 37 -0.86 11.25 -6.81
CA LEU A 37 -0.88 12.24 -5.74
C LEU A 37 -2.04 13.20 -5.97
N LEU A 38 -3.01 13.21 -5.07
CA LEU A 38 -4.17 14.09 -5.16
C LEU A 38 -3.98 15.29 -4.23
N GLU A 39 -3.99 16.49 -4.82
CA GLU A 39 -3.92 17.75 -4.08
C GLU A 39 -5.26 18.09 -3.42
N GLY A 40 -5.22 18.72 -2.24
CA GLY A 40 -6.38 19.19 -1.52
C GLY A 40 -7.33 18.08 -1.03
N LYS A 41 -6.85 16.83 -0.96
CA LYS A 41 -7.61 15.67 -0.51
C LYS A 41 -7.06 15.11 0.79
N LYS A 42 -7.95 14.91 1.77
CA LYS A 42 -7.60 14.21 2.99
C LYS A 42 -7.48 12.72 2.71
N ALA A 43 -6.32 12.16 3.00
CA ALA A 43 -5.94 10.82 2.57
C ALA A 43 -5.86 9.83 3.74
N PHE A 44 -6.46 8.65 3.58
CA PHE A 44 -6.11 7.46 4.34
C PHE A 44 -4.98 6.72 3.64
N LEU A 45 -3.90 6.49 4.37
CA LEU A 45 -2.79 5.63 3.98
C LEU A 45 -2.86 4.34 4.79
N ILE A 46 -3.35 3.28 4.19
CA ILE A 46 -3.65 2.05 4.91
C ILE A 46 -2.62 0.98 4.56
N GLY A 47 -1.83 0.59 5.56
CA GLY A 47 -0.79 -0.41 5.44
C GLY A 47 -1.03 -1.62 6.32
N GLY A 48 -0.76 -2.83 5.80
CA GLY A 48 -0.80 -4.07 6.56
C GLY A 48 0.40 -4.97 6.26
N GLY A 49 1.11 -5.43 7.29
CA GLY A 49 2.28 -6.29 7.12
C GLY A 49 3.35 -5.67 6.22
N ILE A 50 3.81 -6.39 5.19
CA ILE A 50 4.83 -5.88 4.25
C ILE A 50 4.28 -4.77 3.31
N GLY A 51 2.99 -4.46 3.35
CA GLY A 51 2.40 -3.32 2.68
C GLY A 51 2.60 -1.98 3.40
N ILE A 52 3.14 -1.98 4.62
CA ILE A 52 3.40 -0.76 5.41
C ILE A 52 4.51 0.11 4.80
N PRO A 53 5.70 -0.41 4.43
CA PRO A 53 6.80 0.40 3.91
C PRO A 53 6.45 1.30 2.71
N PRO A 54 5.72 0.84 1.67
CA PRO A 54 5.36 1.71 0.55
C PRO A 54 4.44 2.86 0.96
N MET A 55 3.62 2.70 2.00
CA MET A 55 2.77 3.77 2.52
C MET A 55 3.58 4.90 3.18
N LEU A 56 4.75 4.60 3.75
CA LEU A 56 5.62 5.62 4.36
C LEU A 56 6.12 6.63 3.32
N GLN A 57 6.58 6.15 2.16
CA GLN A 57 7.03 7.04 1.08
C GLN A 57 5.86 7.87 0.52
N LEU A 58 4.66 7.29 0.44
CA LEU A 58 3.44 8.00 0.06
C LEU A 58 3.06 9.06 1.09
N ALA A 59 3.18 8.75 2.39
CA ALA A 59 2.92 9.71 3.47
C ALA A 59 3.81 10.94 3.35
N LYS A 60 5.11 10.71 3.12
CA LYS A 60 6.07 11.81 2.90
C LYS A 60 5.66 12.69 1.72
N ALA A 61 5.38 12.09 0.55
CA ALA A 61 5.06 12.84 -0.65
C ALA A 61 3.71 13.60 -0.54
N LEU A 62 2.69 13.00 0.07
CA LEU A 62 1.42 13.69 0.29
C LEU A 62 1.52 14.79 1.36
N ASN A 63 2.38 14.61 2.37
CA ASN A 63 2.65 15.66 3.35
C ASN A 63 3.35 16.88 2.70
N GLU A 64 4.29 16.65 1.80
CA GLU A 64 4.97 17.74 1.04
C GLU A 64 3.99 18.55 0.19
N ILE A 65 2.92 17.93 -0.31
CA ILE A 65 1.93 18.58 -1.18
C ILE A 65 0.76 19.19 -0.37
N ASN A 66 0.24 18.47 0.62
CA ASN A 66 -1.02 18.79 1.27
C ASN A 66 -0.89 19.22 2.73
N GLY A 67 0.28 19.03 3.37
CA GLY A 67 0.47 19.21 4.80
C GLY A 67 0.07 18.01 5.63
N SER A 68 0.60 17.95 6.86
CA SER A 68 0.44 16.80 7.76
C SER A 68 -1.00 16.56 8.25
N GLU A 69 -1.80 17.59 8.31
CA GLU A 69 -3.22 17.51 8.70
C GLU A 69 -4.10 16.78 7.68
N MET A 70 -3.62 16.68 6.44
CA MET A 70 -4.32 15.98 5.35
C MET A 70 -3.89 14.52 5.21
N VAL A 71 -2.89 14.06 5.97
CA VAL A 71 -2.34 12.71 5.90
C VAL A 71 -2.72 11.93 7.16
N GLN A 72 -3.44 10.84 6.99
CA GLN A 72 -3.84 9.94 8.06
C GLN A 72 -3.39 8.52 7.75
N SER A 73 -2.39 8.04 8.46
CA SER A 73 -1.87 6.68 8.32
C SER A 73 -2.62 5.74 9.28
N VAL A 74 -3.27 4.72 8.73
CA VAL A 74 -3.95 3.68 9.52
C VAL A 74 -3.23 2.36 9.30
N ILE A 75 -2.50 1.91 10.30
CA ILE A 75 -1.51 0.84 10.14
C ILE A 75 -1.90 -0.38 10.96
N GLY A 76 -1.99 -1.53 10.28
CA GLY A 76 -2.35 -2.81 10.89
C GLY A 76 -1.13 -3.67 11.17
N TYR A 77 -0.96 -4.06 12.44
CA TYR A 77 0.04 -5.00 12.90
C TYR A 77 -0.62 -6.24 13.51
N ARG A 78 0.14 -7.28 13.74
CA ARG A 78 -0.33 -8.46 14.48
C ARG A 78 -0.28 -8.25 15.99
N ASP A 79 0.76 -7.58 16.44
CA ASP A 79 1.13 -7.41 17.85
C ASP A 79 1.85 -6.06 18.05
N SER A 80 2.51 -5.90 19.20
CA SER A 80 3.24 -4.69 19.58
C SER A 80 4.52 -4.40 18.78
N HIS A 81 4.93 -5.27 17.84
CA HIS A 81 6.11 -5.02 16.99
C HIS A 81 5.76 -4.06 15.83
N MET A 82 5.75 -2.77 16.12
CA MET A 82 5.30 -1.71 15.24
C MET A 82 6.45 -1.06 14.47
N PHE A 83 6.99 -1.77 13.48
CA PHE A 83 8.05 -1.20 12.65
C PHE A 83 7.56 0.01 11.83
N LEU A 84 8.42 1.01 11.67
CA LEU A 84 8.19 2.27 10.94
C LEU A 84 7.13 3.22 11.55
N LYS A 85 6.45 2.87 12.63
CA LYS A 85 5.39 3.72 13.22
C LYS A 85 5.88 5.14 13.51
N GLU A 86 7.01 5.28 14.17
CA GLU A 86 7.59 6.58 14.53
C GLU A 86 7.94 7.42 13.31
N GLU A 87 8.34 6.78 12.19
CA GLU A 87 8.64 7.49 10.95
C GLU A 87 7.36 8.06 10.30
N PHE A 88 6.21 7.37 10.43
CA PHE A 88 4.93 7.89 9.94
C PHE A 88 4.45 9.10 10.73
N GLU A 89 4.73 9.18 12.02
CA GLU A 89 4.33 10.30 12.90
C GLU A 89 4.93 11.64 12.46
N ALA A 90 6.04 11.60 11.73
CA ALA A 90 6.63 12.79 11.12
C ALA A 90 5.80 13.38 9.96
N TYR A 91 4.88 12.63 9.38
CA TYR A 91 4.18 13.01 8.16
C TYR A 91 2.66 13.18 8.32
N GLY A 92 2.09 12.88 9.49
CA GLY A 92 0.68 13.07 9.74
C GLY A 92 0.15 12.28 10.92
N LEU A 93 -1.18 12.19 11.04
CA LEU A 93 -1.83 11.41 12.08
C LEU A 93 -1.57 9.91 11.87
N VAL A 94 -1.19 9.22 12.93
CA VAL A 94 -1.01 7.75 12.90
C VAL A 94 -2.01 7.08 13.83
N THR A 95 -2.78 6.17 13.28
CA THR A 95 -3.70 5.30 14.04
C THR A 95 -3.28 3.85 13.85
N VAL A 96 -3.19 3.10 14.95
CA VAL A 96 -2.73 1.72 14.95
C VAL A 96 -3.87 0.78 15.28
N ALA A 97 -3.94 -0.32 14.53
CA ALA A 97 -4.72 -1.50 14.87
C ALA A 97 -3.80 -2.69 15.11
N THR A 98 -4.05 -3.47 16.17
CA THR A 98 -3.36 -4.75 16.41
C THR A 98 -4.34 -5.89 16.55
N GLU A 99 -4.03 -7.04 15.94
CA GLU A 99 -4.93 -8.21 15.98
C GLU A 99 -5.12 -8.72 17.42
N ASP A 100 -4.06 -8.69 18.23
CA ASP A 100 -4.09 -9.13 19.63
C ASP A 100 -4.61 -8.06 20.61
N GLY A 101 -4.71 -6.81 20.18
CA GLY A 101 -5.12 -5.68 21.02
C GLY A 101 -4.03 -5.17 21.96
N SER A 102 -2.77 -5.50 21.69
CA SER A 102 -1.63 -5.06 22.53
C SER A 102 -1.39 -3.56 22.48
N VAL A 103 -1.68 -2.91 21.34
CA VAL A 103 -1.54 -1.46 21.16
C VAL A 103 -2.63 -0.94 20.22
N GLY A 104 -3.15 0.25 20.48
CA GLY A 104 -4.17 0.91 19.69
C GLY A 104 -5.51 0.19 19.69
N THR A 105 -6.24 0.23 18.57
CA THR A 105 -7.49 -0.47 18.40
C THR A 105 -7.26 -1.97 18.24
N LYS A 106 -7.99 -2.78 19.03
CA LYS A 106 -7.99 -4.24 18.87
C LYS A 106 -8.81 -4.62 17.64
N GLY A 107 -8.17 -5.29 16.66
CA GLY A 107 -8.83 -5.75 15.46
C GLY A 107 -8.08 -5.35 14.20
N ASN A 108 -8.80 -4.96 13.18
CA ASN A 108 -8.26 -4.60 11.87
C ASN A 108 -8.32 -3.08 11.62
N VAL A 109 -7.77 -2.63 10.51
CA VAL A 109 -7.69 -1.21 10.12
C VAL A 109 -9.07 -0.53 9.98
N LEU A 110 -10.11 -1.26 9.59
CA LEU A 110 -11.47 -0.71 9.52
C LEU A 110 -12.07 -0.51 10.90
N ASP A 111 -11.74 -1.37 11.86
CA ASP A 111 -12.16 -1.20 13.26
C ASP A 111 -11.52 0.07 13.83
N ALA A 112 -10.24 0.31 13.56
CA ALA A 112 -9.55 1.53 13.96
C ALA A 112 -10.16 2.79 13.31
N ILE A 113 -10.54 2.75 12.03
CA ILE A 113 -11.22 3.86 11.35
C ILE A 113 -12.55 4.18 12.02
N ARG A 114 -13.36 3.15 12.34
CA ARG A 114 -14.68 3.31 12.94
C ARG A 114 -14.63 3.79 14.39
N GLU A 115 -13.76 3.17 15.19
CA GLU A 115 -13.59 3.52 16.62
C GLU A 115 -13.12 4.95 16.81
N ASN A 116 -12.28 5.46 15.94
CA ASN A 116 -11.75 6.83 16.01
C ASN A 116 -12.53 7.83 15.14
N ASP A 117 -13.68 7.47 14.58
CA ASP A 117 -14.52 8.30 13.66
C ASP A 117 -13.69 9.01 12.58
N LEU A 118 -12.71 8.33 12.02
CA LEU A 118 -11.80 8.91 11.03
C LEU A 118 -12.51 9.10 9.69
N LYS A 119 -12.17 10.18 8.98
CA LYS A 119 -12.76 10.54 7.68
C LYS A 119 -11.68 10.93 6.69
N ALA A 120 -11.85 10.52 5.44
CA ALA A 120 -10.98 10.91 4.34
C ALA A 120 -11.75 11.00 3.02
N ASP A 121 -11.17 11.72 2.07
CA ASP A 121 -11.68 11.86 0.69
C ASP A 121 -11.14 10.77 -0.23
N VAL A 122 -10.00 10.19 0.11
CA VAL A 122 -9.32 9.17 -0.69
C VAL A 122 -8.65 8.13 0.21
N ILE A 123 -8.68 6.88 -0.24
CA ILE A 123 -8.00 5.73 0.39
C ILE A 123 -6.89 5.25 -0.53
N TYR A 124 -5.70 5.11 0.02
CA TYR A 124 -4.58 4.40 -0.58
C TYR A 124 -4.26 3.20 0.29
N ALA A 125 -4.20 2.01 -0.26
CA ALA A 125 -3.97 0.82 0.55
C ALA A 125 -3.02 -0.18 -0.10
N CYS A 126 -2.15 -0.76 0.73
CA CYS A 126 -1.26 -1.85 0.39
C CYS A 126 -1.20 -2.86 1.54
N GLY A 127 -1.37 -4.15 1.23
CA GLY A 127 -1.33 -5.20 2.24
C GLY A 127 -2.07 -6.46 1.84
N PRO A 128 -2.44 -7.31 2.82
CA PRO A 128 -3.07 -8.60 2.54
C PRO A 128 -4.39 -8.49 1.77
N THR A 129 -4.64 -9.42 0.87
CA THR A 129 -5.86 -9.45 0.03
C THR A 129 -7.18 -9.34 0.84
N PRO A 130 -7.35 -9.99 2.00
CA PRO A 130 -8.58 -9.83 2.80
C PRO A 130 -8.79 -8.38 3.25
N MET A 131 -7.73 -7.69 3.68
CA MET A 131 -7.76 -6.26 4.05
C MET A 131 -8.18 -5.39 2.85
N LEU A 132 -7.57 -5.61 1.68
CA LEU A 132 -7.88 -4.85 0.47
C LEU A 132 -9.33 -5.07 0.01
N ARG A 133 -9.86 -6.29 0.13
CA ARG A 133 -11.27 -6.58 -0.16
C ARG A 133 -12.22 -5.85 0.79
N ALA A 134 -11.93 -5.85 2.08
CA ALA A 134 -12.72 -5.14 3.06
C ALA A 134 -12.71 -3.61 2.84
N LEU A 135 -11.55 -3.05 2.51
CA LEU A 135 -11.41 -1.63 2.18
C LEU A 135 -12.13 -1.25 0.89
N LYS A 136 -12.12 -2.13 -0.12
CA LYS A 136 -12.92 -1.95 -1.33
C LYS A 136 -14.42 -1.85 -1.01
N ALA A 137 -14.95 -2.77 -0.19
CA ALA A 137 -16.34 -2.75 0.21
C ALA A 137 -16.68 -1.47 1.00
N TYR A 138 -15.82 -1.09 1.95
CA TYR A 138 -15.96 0.13 2.73
C TYR A 138 -15.96 1.38 1.85
N SER A 139 -15.04 1.48 0.90
CA SER A 139 -14.95 2.63 0.00
C SER A 139 -16.19 2.77 -0.89
N GLN A 140 -16.76 1.65 -1.33
CA GLN A 140 -18.01 1.63 -2.12
C GLN A 140 -19.21 2.06 -1.27
N GLU A 141 -19.31 1.57 -0.02
CA GLU A 141 -20.37 1.97 0.92
C GLU A 141 -20.33 3.48 1.21
N LYS A 142 -19.14 4.02 1.42
CA LYS A 142 -18.96 5.44 1.77
C LYS A 142 -18.84 6.38 0.57
N GLY A 143 -18.76 5.88 -0.65
CA GLY A 143 -18.54 6.69 -1.85
C GLY A 143 -17.15 7.33 -1.92
N ILE A 144 -16.15 6.76 -1.23
CA ILE A 144 -14.78 7.28 -1.14
C ILE A 144 -13.94 6.72 -2.29
N LEU A 145 -13.15 7.57 -2.94
CA LEU A 145 -12.18 7.14 -3.95
C LEU A 145 -11.12 6.23 -3.31
N CYS A 146 -10.84 5.09 -3.94
CA CYS A 146 -9.93 4.10 -3.36
C CYS A 146 -8.93 3.57 -4.39
N TYR A 147 -7.65 3.60 -4.03
CA TYR A 147 -6.55 3.03 -4.78
C TYR A 147 -5.94 1.86 -3.99
N LEU A 148 -5.92 0.69 -4.60
CA LEU A 148 -5.43 -0.55 -3.99
C LEU A 148 -4.19 -1.04 -4.72
N SER A 149 -3.12 -1.31 -3.99
CA SER A 149 -1.94 -2.00 -4.50
C SER A 149 -2.12 -3.50 -4.32
N LEU A 150 -2.24 -4.22 -5.42
CA LEU A 150 -2.39 -5.67 -5.42
C LEU A 150 -1.01 -6.34 -5.55
N GLU A 151 -0.87 -7.55 -5.03
CA GLU A 151 0.35 -8.35 -5.14
C GLU A 151 0.11 -9.58 -6.03
N GLU A 152 0.99 -9.77 -7.01
CA GLU A 152 1.03 -10.96 -7.86
C GLU A 152 2.45 -11.50 -7.98
N LYS A 153 2.58 -12.78 -8.33
CA LYS A 153 3.89 -13.38 -8.57
C LYS A 153 4.49 -12.82 -9.84
N MET A 154 5.64 -12.16 -9.71
CA MET A 154 6.36 -11.60 -10.84
C MET A 154 7.56 -12.44 -11.23
N ALA A 155 7.79 -12.57 -12.54
CA ALA A 155 8.99 -13.21 -13.09
C ALA A 155 9.98 -12.17 -13.62
N CYS A 156 9.62 -11.38 -14.66
CA CYS A 156 10.57 -10.47 -15.31
C CYS A 156 10.74 -9.12 -14.61
N GLY A 157 9.77 -8.65 -13.85
CA GLY A 157 9.77 -7.32 -13.21
C GLY A 157 9.63 -6.11 -14.15
N ILE A 158 9.72 -6.31 -15.47
CA ILE A 158 9.73 -5.24 -16.49
C ILE A 158 8.48 -5.20 -17.38
N GLY A 159 7.47 -6.04 -17.09
CA GLY A 159 6.23 -6.07 -17.86
C GLY A 159 6.28 -6.87 -19.18
N ALA A 160 7.37 -7.55 -19.50
CA ALA A 160 7.53 -8.25 -20.78
C ALA A 160 6.84 -9.63 -20.82
N CYS A 161 6.88 -10.39 -19.72
CA CYS A 161 6.40 -11.78 -19.70
C CYS A 161 4.90 -11.93 -19.42
N LEU A 162 4.20 -10.86 -19.02
CA LEU A 162 2.79 -10.84 -18.65
C LEU A 162 2.38 -11.82 -17.54
N GLY A 163 3.34 -12.43 -16.82
CA GLY A 163 3.07 -13.42 -15.78
C GLY A 163 2.36 -12.89 -14.54
N CYS A 164 2.45 -11.58 -14.29
CA CYS A 164 1.80 -10.91 -13.16
C CYS A 164 0.59 -10.05 -13.59
N THR A 165 -0.10 -10.43 -14.66
CA THR A 165 -1.31 -9.73 -15.07
C THR A 165 -2.49 -10.10 -14.19
N CYS A 166 -3.38 -9.15 -13.95
CA CYS A 166 -4.68 -9.41 -13.33
C CYS A 166 -5.82 -8.94 -14.22
N GLU A 167 -6.94 -9.59 -14.07
CA GLU A 167 -8.16 -9.21 -14.75
C GLU A 167 -8.84 -8.05 -14.03
N THR A 168 -9.12 -6.98 -14.76
CA THR A 168 -9.84 -5.81 -14.23
C THR A 168 -11.09 -5.56 -15.04
N LYS A 169 -12.18 -5.12 -14.40
CA LYS A 169 -13.37 -4.68 -15.12
C LYS A 169 -13.13 -3.30 -15.75
N GLY A 170 -13.05 -3.26 -17.08
CA GLY A 170 -13.01 -2.01 -17.83
C GLY A 170 -14.34 -1.26 -17.80
N GLY A 171 -14.36 0.03 -18.14
CA GLY A 171 -15.60 0.73 -18.49
C GLY A 171 -16.35 -0.03 -19.61
N GLU A 172 -17.68 -0.05 -19.57
CA GLU A 172 -18.54 -0.80 -20.49
C GLU A 172 -18.54 -2.33 -20.36
N GLY A 173 -18.15 -2.87 -19.17
CA GLY A 173 -18.23 -4.31 -18.92
C GLY A 173 -17.13 -5.16 -19.57
N LYS A 174 -16.14 -4.54 -20.20
CA LYS A 174 -14.99 -5.25 -20.78
C LYS A 174 -13.93 -5.51 -19.73
N SER A 175 -13.42 -6.75 -19.66
CA SER A 175 -12.22 -7.09 -18.90
C SER A 175 -11.02 -6.38 -19.50
N ARG A 176 -10.17 -5.79 -18.65
CA ARG A 176 -8.84 -5.32 -19.04
C ARG A 176 -7.79 -6.09 -18.26
N ILE A 177 -6.74 -6.46 -18.95
CA ILE A 177 -5.57 -7.05 -18.31
C ILE A 177 -4.72 -5.90 -17.79
N GLY A 178 -4.62 -5.79 -16.47
CA GLY A 178 -3.69 -4.87 -15.82
C GLY A 178 -2.34 -5.54 -15.64
N LEU A 179 -1.26 -4.83 -15.95
CA LEU A 179 0.09 -5.29 -15.70
C LEU A 179 0.54 -4.82 -14.33
N PHE A 180 0.97 -5.75 -13.49
CA PHE A 180 1.55 -5.46 -12.19
C PHE A 180 3.04 -5.26 -12.33
N MET A 181 3.54 -4.10 -12.00
CA MET A 181 4.97 -3.88 -11.87
C MET A 181 5.31 -3.36 -10.48
N ARG A 182 6.20 -4.05 -9.81
CA ARG A 182 6.86 -3.54 -8.62
C ARG A 182 8.04 -2.71 -9.04
N SER A 183 8.13 -1.50 -8.56
CA SER A 183 9.37 -0.77 -8.61
C SER A 183 9.97 -0.62 -7.22
N LEU A 184 11.26 -0.72 -7.15
CA LEU A 184 12.03 -0.71 -5.90
C LEU A 184 12.86 0.55 -5.71
N LEU A 185 12.84 1.51 -6.66
CA LEU A 185 13.85 2.57 -6.70
C LEU A 185 13.32 3.94 -7.09
N GLY A 186 13.77 4.95 -6.38
CA GLY A 186 13.68 6.35 -6.75
C GLY A 186 12.71 7.20 -5.94
N ASP A 187 12.84 8.51 -6.08
CA ASP A 187 12.03 9.52 -5.40
C ASP A 187 10.56 9.53 -5.82
N SER A 188 10.21 8.77 -6.85
CA SER A 188 8.84 8.52 -7.26
C SER A 188 8.35 7.22 -6.65
N MET A 189 7.17 7.26 -6.08
CA MET A 189 6.52 6.12 -5.46
C MET A 189 6.31 4.99 -6.45
N ASN A 190 6.86 3.86 -6.10
CA ASN A 190 6.84 2.68 -6.91
C ASN A 190 5.97 1.63 -6.27
N THR A 191 4.83 1.44 -6.82
CA THR A 191 3.90 0.41 -6.38
C THR A 191 3.52 -0.50 -7.54
N THR A 192 3.21 -1.69 -7.20
CA THR A 192 2.47 -2.68 -7.97
C THR A 192 1.25 -2.02 -8.63
N SER A 193 0.68 -2.56 -9.66
CA SER A 193 -0.45 -1.97 -10.35
C SER A 193 -1.50 -1.40 -9.39
N ILE A 194 -1.84 -0.16 -9.60
CA ILE A 194 -2.81 0.54 -8.81
C ILE A 194 -4.15 0.40 -9.50
N GLN A 195 -5.12 -0.18 -8.81
CA GLN A 195 -6.51 -0.16 -9.26
C GLN A 195 -7.25 0.99 -8.60
N LYS A 196 -7.74 1.90 -9.43
CA LYS A 196 -8.75 2.87 -9.02
C LYS A 196 -10.09 2.16 -8.88
N VAL A 197 -10.65 2.14 -7.69
CA VAL A 197 -11.99 1.63 -7.42
C VAL A 197 -12.96 2.81 -7.44
N GLU A 198 -13.75 2.92 -8.49
CA GLU A 198 -14.85 3.88 -8.56
C GLU A 198 -16.13 3.24 -8.02
N SER A 199 -16.93 4.00 -7.27
CA SER A 199 -18.09 3.51 -6.51
C SER A 199 -19.17 2.78 -7.33
N ASN A 200 -19.18 2.91 -8.66
CA ASN A 200 -20.27 2.43 -9.50
C ASN A 200 -19.93 1.26 -10.44
N ARG A 201 -18.77 0.59 -10.35
CA ARG A 201 -18.35 -0.31 -11.45
C ARG A 201 -17.84 -1.70 -11.04
N PHE A 202 -18.21 -2.23 -9.91
CA PHE A 202 -17.86 -3.60 -9.56
C PHE A 202 -19.10 -4.43 -9.21
N SER A 203 -19.68 -5.10 -10.21
CA SER A 203 -20.53 -6.25 -9.96
C SER A 203 -19.66 -7.50 -9.80
N ARG A 204 -20.09 -8.34 -8.89
CA ARG A 204 -19.44 -9.58 -8.40
C ARG A 204 -18.74 -10.40 -9.48
N ALA A 205 -17.52 -10.84 -9.22
CA ALA A 205 -17.01 -12.15 -9.56
C ALA A 205 -16.82 -12.93 -8.27
#